data_b2ce123cfe3d6fd01ae7d340be808119
#
_entry.id   b2ce123cfe3d6fd01ae7d340be808119
#
_cell.length_a   1.000
_cell.length_b   1.000
_cell.length_c   1.000
_cell.angle_alpha   90.00
_cell.angle_beta   90.00
_cell.angle_gamma   90.00
#
_symmetry.space_group_name_H-M   'P 1'
#
loop_
_entity.id
_entity.type
_entity.pdbx_description
1 polymer ?
#
loop_
_entity_poly.entity_id
_entity_poly.type
_entity_poly.pdbx_seq_one_letter_code
_entity_poly.pdbx_strand_id
1 'polypeptide(L)'
;MFAEVSGSIQGDPNRKLSTRPQMEKDEWDGFCNKISEMGKYLEDQGMPLAYHHHMGTIIETQRDTERLLDNTHDSVKLTLDTGHMLFAKGDSKSILENYNERLFHVHCKDIRKDVLEKSLKENLSFRAAFLEGAFTVPGDGCIDYEPLFEVCLLYTSDAADDVAS
;
A
#
# COMPACT_ATOMS: atom_id res chain seq x y z
N MET A 1 2.05 8.96 -8.43
CA MET A 1 1.64 7.64 -7.88
C MET A 1 1.75 6.59 -8.96
N PHE A 2 2.28 5.42 -8.64
CA PHE A 2 2.53 4.30 -9.55
C PHE A 2 2.08 2.98 -8.90
N ALA A 3 1.55 2.05 -9.68
CA ALA A 3 1.27 0.68 -9.27
C ALA A 3 1.55 -0.27 -10.43
N GLU A 4 2.17 -1.41 -10.15
CA GLU A 4 2.32 -2.49 -11.13
C GLU A 4 1.02 -3.28 -11.21
N VAL A 5 0.43 -3.35 -12.38
CA VAL A 5 -0.89 -3.96 -12.59
C VAL A 5 -0.87 -5.14 -13.56
N SER A 6 0.31 -5.56 -14.02
CA SER A 6 0.43 -6.74 -14.91
C SER A 6 -0.16 -7.98 -14.23
N GLY A 7 -1.10 -8.63 -14.90
CA GLY A 7 -1.80 -9.78 -14.35
C GLY A 7 -2.73 -9.49 -13.17
N SER A 8 -2.96 -8.21 -12.82
CA SER A 8 -3.86 -7.82 -11.74
C SER A 8 -5.26 -8.42 -11.91
N ILE A 9 -5.85 -8.83 -10.79
CA ILE A 9 -7.20 -9.39 -10.75
C ILE A 9 -8.24 -8.43 -10.16
N GLN A 10 -7.83 -7.21 -9.81
CA GLN A 10 -8.68 -6.24 -9.10
C GLN A 10 -10.00 -5.91 -9.83
N GLY A 11 -9.99 -5.90 -11.15
CA GLY A 11 -11.17 -5.59 -11.98
C GLY A 11 -11.99 -6.79 -12.40
N ASP A 12 -11.51 -8.01 -12.21
CA ASP A 12 -12.15 -9.23 -12.72
C ASP A 12 -13.13 -9.82 -11.70
N PRO A 13 -14.45 -9.85 -11.99
CA PRO A 13 -15.45 -10.38 -11.06
C PRO A 13 -15.34 -11.89 -10.84
N ASN A 14 -14.64 -12.62 -11.72
CA ASN A 14 -14.52 -14.07 -11.68
C ASN A 14 -13.25 -14.56 -10.99
N ARG A 15 -12.28 -13.66 -10.78
CA ARG A 15 -11.00 -14.00 -10.14
C ARG A 15 -11.11 -13.87 -8.62
N LYS A 16 -10.87 -14.97 -7.93
CA LYS A 16 -10.91 -15.05 -6.46
C LYS A 16 -9.73 -14.30 -5.83
N LEU A 17 -9.93 -13.70 -4.64
CA LEU A 17 -8.87 -13.03 -3.88
C LEU A 17 -7.60 -13.90 -3.75
N SER A 18 -7.77 -15.20 -3.49
CA SER A 18 -6.66 -16.15 -3.36
C SER A 18 -5.86 -16.39 -4.65
N THR A 19 -6.34 -15.92 -5.81
CA THR A 19 -5.67 -16.11 -7.12
C THR A 19 -4.91 -14.89 -7.60
N ARG A 20 -4.56 -13.96 -6.68
CA ARG A 20 -3.74 -12.80 -7.02
C ARG A 20 -2.43 -13.20 -7.68
N PRO A 21 -1.87 -12.37 -8.56
CA PRO A 21 -0.54 -12.63 -9.11
C PRO A 21 0.50 -12.58 -7.99
N GLN A 22 1.50 -13.43 -8.10
CA GLN A 22 2.67 -13.42 -7.22
C GLN A 22 3.91 -13.39 -8.10
N MET A 23 4.94 -12.72 -7.60
CA MET A 23 6.22 -12.66 -8.28
C MET A 23 7.11 -13.80 -7.78
N GLU A 24 7.71 -14.55 -8.69
CA GLU A 24 8.67 -15.59 -8.34
C GLU A 24 9.93 -14.98 -7.72
N LYS A 25 10.67 -15.79 -6.98
CA LYS A 25 11.80 -15.30 -6.18
C LYS A 25 12.89 -14.62 -7.03
N ASP A 26 13.16 -15.15 -8.19
CA ASP A 26 14.19 -14.69 -9.14
C ASP A 26 13.76 -13.47 -9.94
N GLU A 27 12.46 -13.14 -10.00
CA GLU A 27 11.94 -11.96 -10.67
C GLU A 27 12.09 -10.67 -9.82
N TRP A 28 12.14 -10.81 -8.48
CA TRP A 28 12.16 -9.68 -7.55
C TRP A 28 13.33 -8.71 -7.77
N ASP A 29 14.54 -9.24 -7.93
CA ASP A 29 15.73 -8.41 -8.09
C ASP A 29 15.64 -7.56 -9.36
N GLY A 30 15.20 -8.18 -10.47
CA GLY A 30 14.98 -7.48 -11.73
C GLY A 30 13.89 -6.41 -11.64
N PHE A 31 12.81 -6.71 -10.94
CA PHE A 31 11.71 -5.77 -10.69
C PHE A 31 12.17 -4.58 -9.83
N CYS A 32 12.78 -4.85 -8.67
CA CYS A 32 13.25 -3.81 -7.76
C CYS A 32 14.30 -2.90 -8.40
N ASN A 33 15.21 -3.45 -9.20
CA ASN A 33 16.20 -2.68 -9.94
C ASN A 33 15.53 -1.71 -10.94
N LYS A 34 14.59 -2.20 -11.74
CA LYS A 34 13.85 -1.35 -12.71
C LYS A 34 13.05 -0.24 -12.05
N ILE A 35 12.36 -0.55 -10.94
CA ILE A 35 11.60 0.46 -10.18
C ILE A 35 12.55 1.49 -9.56
N SER A 36 13.71 1.06 -9.06
CA SER A 36 14.74 1.96 -8.50
C SER A 36 15.30 2.90 -9.58
N GLU A 37 15.64 2.39 -10.77
CA GLU A 37 16.08 3.21 -11.90
C GLU A 37 15.02 4.23 -12.31
N MET A 38 13.75 3.81 -12.39
CA MET A 38 12.64 4.69 -12.69
C MET A 38 12.44 5.75 -11.59
N GLY A 39 12.54 5.35 -10.31
CA GLY A 39 12.43 6.26 -9.17
C GLY A 39 13.47 7.35 -9.21
N LYS A 40 14.75 7.01 -9.43
CA LYS A 40 15.86 7.98 -9.57
C LYS A 40 15.63 8.93 -10.74
N TYR A 41 15.29 8.40 -11.91
CA TYR A 41 15.01 9.21 -13.09
C TYR A 41 13.91 10.24 -12.83
N LEU A 42 12.80 9.81 -12.22
CA LEU A 42 11.66 10.69 -11.94
C LEU A 42 11.99 11.72 -10.85
N GLU A 43 12.76 11.34 -9.83
CA GLU A 43 13.24 12.25 -8.80
C GLU A 43 14.12 13.35 -9.40
N ASP A 44 15.05 13.02 -10.30
CA ASP A 44 15.87 13.97 -11.04
C ASP A 44 15.04 14.95 -11.89
N GLN A 45 13.83 14.56 -12.31
CA GLN A 45 12.90 15.42 -13.04
C GLN A 45 11.95 16.21 -12.10
N GLY A 46 12.14 16.14 -10.78
CA GLY A 46 11.27 16.78 -9.80
C GLY A 46 9.89 16.12 -9.62
N MET A 47 9.73 14.87 -10.06
CA MET A 47 8.49 14.10 -9.96
C MET A 47 8.74 12.79 -9.18
N PRO A 48 8.73 12.81 -7.83
CA PRO A 48 9.01 11.61 -7.05
C PRO A 48 8.01 10.48 -7.33
N LEU A 49 8.55 9.25 -7.46
CA LEU A 49 7.75 8.05 -7.63
C LEU A 49 7.22 7.60 -6.27
N ALA A 50 5.90 7.53 -6.11
CA ALA A 50 5.27 6.92 -4.96
C ALA A 50 4.53 5.64 -5.40
N TYR A 51 5.00 4.48 -4.91
CA TYR A 51 4.42 3.18 -5.21
C TYR A 51 3.17 2.97 -4.38
N HIS A 52 2.06 2.60 -5.01
CA HIS A 52 0.80 2.27 -4.37
C HIS A 52 0.60 0.76 -4.36
N HIS A 53 0.70 0.13 -3.19
CA HIS A 53 0.30 -1.26 -3.00
C HIS A 53 -1.22 -1.39 -3.13
N HIS A 54 -1.71 -2.51 -3.67
CA HIS A 54 -3.13 -2.63 -3.95
C HIS A 54 -3.57 -4.10 -3.95
N MET A 55 -4.78 -4.35 -3.44
CA MET A 55 -5.42 -5.66 -3.53
C MET A 55 -5.49 -6.16 -4.96
N GLY A 56 -5.18 -7.45 -5.16
CA GLY A 56 -5.23 -8.09 -6.47
C GLY A 56 -4.02 -7.82 -7.37
N THR A 57 -2.95 -7.21 -6.86
CA THR A 57 -1.69 -6.95 -7.58
C THR A 57 -0.55 -7.79 -7.01
N ILE A 58 0.64 -7.68 -7.60
CA ILE A 58 1.86 -8.36 -7.11
C ILE A 58 2.36 -7.80 -5.78
N ILE A 59 2.17 -6.51 -5.52
CA ILE A 59 2.47 -5.86 -4.23
C ILE A 59 1.15 -5.61 -3.52
N GLU A 60 0.70 -6.58 -2.73
CA GLU A 60 -0.58 -6.55 -2.04
C GLU A 60 -0.42 -6.54 -0.52
N THR A 61 0.36 -7.50 0.00
CA THR A 61 0.50 -7.72 1.44
C THR A 61 1.51 -6.77 2.08
N GLN A 62 1.46 -6.64 3.40
CA GLN A 62 2.48 -5.95 4.17
C GLN A 62 3.89 -6.48 3.81
N ARG A 63 4.06 -7.80 3.80
CA ARG A 63 5.33 -8.43 3.44
C ARG A 63 5.82 -8.07 2.03
N ASP A 64 4.92 -8.01 1.05
CA ASP A 64 5.29 -7.59 -0.30
C ASP A 64 5.73 -6.12 -0.30
N THR A 65 5.03 -5.26 0.46
CA THR A 65 5.35 -3.83 0.60
C THR A 65 6.70 -3.64 1.29
N GLU A 66 6.94 -4.30 2.42
CA GLU A 66 8.23 -4.28 3.13
C GLU A 66 9.35 -4.77 2.21
N ARG A 67 9.16 -5.90 1.54
CA ARG A 67 10.14 -6.43 0.59
C ARG A 67 10.45 -5.47 -0.55
N LEU A 68 9.44 -4.77 -1.08
CA LEU A 68 9.65 -3.72 -2.10
C LEU A 68 10.52 -2.60 -1.54
N LEU A 69 10.19 -2.07 -0.37
CA LEU A 69 10.90 -0.94 0.23
C LEU A 69 12.34 -1.32 0.62
N ASP A 70 12.55 -2.52 1.16
CA ASP A 70 13.88 -3.02 1.55
C ASP A 70 14.83 -3.26 0.35
N ASN A 71 14.28 -3.52 -0.82
CA ASN A 71 15.07 -3.88 -2.01
C ASN A 71 15.03 -2.82 -3.11
N THR A 72 14.51 -1.63 -2.85
CA THR A 72 14.51 -0.51 -3.79
C THR A 72 15.27 0.70 -3.23
N HIS A 73 15.76 1.55 -4.13
CA HIS A 73 16.40 2.82 -3.77
C HIS A 73 15.41 3.77 -3.09
N ASP A 74 15.90 4.66 -2.24
CA ASP A 74 15.09 5.61 -1.45
C ASP A 74 14.25 6.59 -2.27
N SER A 75 14.57 6.79 -3.54
CA SER A 75 13.74 7.52 -4.49
C SER A 75 12.40 6.84 -4.79
N VAL A 76 12.25 5.55 -4.46
CA VAL A 76 10.97 4.85 -4.54
C VAL A 76 10.22 5.06 -3.23
N LYS A 77 9.29 5.98 -3.22
CA LYS A 77 8.46 6.29 -2.07
C LYS A 77 7.20 5.42 -2.03
N LEU A 78 6.48 5.45 -0.91
CA LEU A 78 5.25 4.70 -0.69
C LEU A 78 4.02 5.60 -0.66
N THR A 79 2.98 5.22 -1.35
CA THR A 79 1.61 5.62 -1.05
C THR A 79 0.98 4.50 -0.23
N LEU A 80 0.86 4.71 1.08
CA LEU A 80 0.20 3.77 1.99
C LEU A 80 -1.31 3.91 1.87
N ASP A 81 -2.01 2.84 1.57
CA ASP A 81 -3.48 2.80 1.58
C ASP A 81 -3.96 1.94 2.75
N THR A 82 -4.55 2.57 3.75
CA THR A 82 -4.96 1.93 5.00
C THR A 82 -6.00 0.82 4.78
N GLY A 83 -6.91 1.03 3.84
CA GLY A 83 -7.95 0.05 3.51
C GLY A 83 -7.37 -1.18 2.79
N HIS A 84 -6.50 -0.98 1.81
CA HIS A 84 -5.85 -2.10 1.14
C HIS A 84 -4.93 -2.87 2.09
N MET A 85 -4.20 -2.16 2.97
CA MET A 85 -3.35 -2.80 3.97
C MET A 85 -4.14 -3.68 4.92
N LEU A 86 -5.24 -3.16 5.50
CA LEU A 86 -6.11 -3.94 6.38
C LEU A 86 -6.79 -5.10 5.64
N PHE A 87 -7.25 -4.89 4.41
CA PHE A 87 -7.87 -5.95 3.61
C PHE A 87 -6.89 -7.11 3.36
N ALA A 88 -5.61 -6.81 3.17
CA ALA A 88 -4.53 -7.79 3.06
C ALA A 88 -4.04 -8.32 4.42
N LYS A 89 -4.74 -8.01 5.53
CA LYS A 89 -4.40 -8.39 6.92
C LYS A 89 -3.05 -7.82 7.40
N GLY A 90 -2.64 -6.69 6.85
CA GLY A 90 -1.45 -5.96 7.27
C GLY A 90 -1.76 -4.89 8.32
N ASP A 91 -0.70 -4.35 8.90
CA ASP A 91 -0.72 -3.31 9.91
C ASP A 91 -0.13 -2.00 9.34
N SER A 92 -0.98 -1.02 9.11
CA SER A 92 -0.59 0.30 8.61
C SER A 92 0.33 1.05 9.58
N LYS A 93 0.11 0.90 10.90
CA LYS A 93 0.95 1.55 11.91
C LYS A 93 2.38 1.02 11.85
N SER A 94 2.55 -0.29 11.78
CA SER A 94 3.87 -0.92 11.64
C SER A 94 4.62 -0.41 10.40
N ILE A 95 3.94 -0.25 9.27
CA ILE A 95 4.55 0.33 8.05
C ILE A 95 4.96 1.79 8.28
N LEU A 96 4.11 2.61 8.90
CA LEU A 96 4.42 4.01 9.19
C LEU A 96 5.64 4.15 10.12
N GLU A 97 5.71 3.34 11.16
CA GLU A 97 6.82 3.37 12.14
C GLU A 97 8.16 2.93 11.54
N ASN A 98 8.15 1.93 10.66
CA ASN A 98 9.38 1.35 10.12
C ASN A 98 9.87 1.99 8.82
N TYR A 99 8.98 2.65 8.06
CA TYR A 99 9.27 3.20 6.73
C TYR A 99 8.82 4.66 6.55
N ASN A 100 8.77 5.45 7.62
CA ASN A 100 8.36 6.84 7.59
C ASN A 100 9.12 7.69 6.56
N GLU A 101 10.43 7.50 6.41
CA GLU A 101 11.28 8.21 5.46
C GLU A 101 10.94 7.87 3.98
N ARG A 102 10.30 6.73 3.78
CA ARG A 102 9.83 6.27 2.47
C ARG A 102 8.38 6.68 2.20
N LEU A 103 7.66 7.18 3.20
CA LEU A 103 6.27 7.60 3.06
C LEU A 103 6.18 8.89 2.25
N PHE A 104 5.32 8.91 1.24
CA PHE A 104 5.05 10.09 0.43
C PHE A 104 3.59 10.55 0.55
N HIS A 105 2.67 9.60 0.67
CA HIS A 105 1.24 9.87 0.72
C HIS A 105 0.48 8.77 1.46
N VAL A 106 -0.66 9.12 2.06
CA VAL A 106 -1.57 8.17 2.73
C VAL A 106 -2.96 8.29 2.11
N HIS A 107 -3.50 7.16 1.68
CA HIS A 107 -4.91 7.02 1.34
C HIS A 107 -5.67 6.51 2.57
N CYS A 108 -6.46 7.38 3.17
CA CYS A 108 -7.28 7.04 4.34
C CYS A 108 -8.60 6.39 3.90
N LYS A 109 -8.55 5.15 3.44
CA LYS A 109 -9.75 4.33 3.19
C LYS A 109 -10.05 3.47 4.40
N ASP A 110 -11.28 3.51 4.87
CA ASP A 110 -11.75 2.64 5.94
C ASP A 110 -12.41 1.38 5.40
N ILE A 111 -12.60 0.39 6.27
CA ILE A 111 -13.12 -0.94 5.90
C ILE A 111 -14.28 -1.32 6.81
N ARG A 112 -15.39 -1.74 6.22
CA ARG A 112 -16.49 -2.37 6.95
C ARG A 112 -16.13 -3.80 7.31
N LYS A 113 -16.02 -4.06 8.59
CA LYS A 113 -15.48 -5.31 9.15
C LYS A 113 -16.28 -6.55 8.72
N ASP A 114 -17.59 -6.47 8.74
CA ASP A 114 -18.49 -7.56 8.37
C ASP A 114 -18.34 -7.96 6.88
N VAL A 115 -18.21 -6.97 6.00
CA VAL A 115 -17.99 -7.19 4.56
C VAL A 115 -16.59 -7.77 4.31
N LEU A 116 -15.59 -7.29 5.04
CA LEU A 116 -14.22 -7.85 4.98
C LEU A 116 -14.20 -9.31 5.39
N GLU A 117 -14.77 -9.63 6.57
CA GLU A 117 -14.81 -10.99 7.10
C GLU A 117 -15.54 -11.95 6.15
N LYS A 118 -16.70 -11.53 5.61
CA LYS A 118 -17.44 -12.29 4.60
C LYS A 118 -16.59 -12.51 3.35
N SER A 119 -15.98 -11.45 2.81
CA SER A 119 -15.19 -11.51 1.58
C SER A 119 -14.02 -12.48 1.68
N LEU A 120 -13.34 -12.49 2.82
CA LEU A 120 -12.22 -13.39 3.08
C LEU A 120 -12.69 -14.83 3.30
N LYS A 121 -13.77 -15.05 4.06
CA LYS A 121 -14.34 -16.36 4.37
C LYS A 121 -14.86 -17.06 3.11
N GLU A 122 -15.54 -16.32 2.25
CA GLU A 122 -16.14 -16.84 1.02
C GLU A 122 -15.15 -16.80 -0.18
N ASN A 123 -13.97 -16.22 0.03
CA ASN A 123 -12.97 -16.02 -1.02
C ASN A 123 -13.61 -15.37 -2.26
N LEU A 124 -14.25 -14.22 -2.04
CA LEU A 124 -14.89 -13.46 -3.12
C LEU A 124 -13.84 -12.92 -4.11
N SER A 125 -14.28 -12.40 -5.25
CA SER A 125 -13.40 -11.53 -6.04
C SER A 125 -13.25 -10.18 -5.35
N PHE A 126 -12.12 -9.49 -5.56
CA PHE A 126 -11.93 -8.13 -5.03
C PHE A 126 -13.05 -7.19 -5.52
N ARG A 127 -13.43 -7.31 -6.80
CA ARG A 127 -14.52 -6.52 -7.36
C ARG A 127 -15.86 -6.77 -6.65
N ALA A 128 -16.19 -8.02 -6.30
CA ALA A 128 -17.41 -8.32 -5.54
C ALA A 128 -17.36 -7.70 -4.14
N ALA A 129 -16.27 -7.85 -3.41
CA ALA A 129 -16.08 -7.23 -2.11
C ALA A 129 -16.21 -5.70 -2.17
N PHE A 130 -15.63 -5.07 -3.18
CA PHE A 130 -15.75 -3.62 -3.41
C PHE A 130 -17.21 -3.21 -3.66
N LEU A 131 -17.94 -3.92 -4.51
CA LEU A 131 -19.34 -3.62 -4.83
C LEU A 131 -20.29 -3.89 -3.64
N GLU A 132 -19.94 -4.80 -2.75
CA GLU A 132 -20.64 -5.01 -1.48
C GLU A 132 -20.33 -3.92 -0.44
N GLY A 133 -19.46 -2.96 -0.77
CA GLY A 133 -19.15 -1.82 0.07
C GLY A 133 -18.09 -2.11 1.14
N ALA A 134 -17.12 -2.98 0.85
CA ALA A 134 -16.01 -3.25 1.77
C ALA A 134 -15.25 -1.99 2.17
N PHE A 135 -15.04 -1.07 1.21
CA PHE A 135 -14.36 0.20 1.46
C PHE A 135 -15.34 1.31 1.76
N THR A 136 -14.96 2.19 2.68
CA THR A 136 -15.78 3.32 3.13
C THR A 136 -14.90 4.52 3.52
N VAL A 137 -15.52 5.60 3.99
CA VAL A 137 -14.84 6.80 4.48
C VAL A 137 -14.30 6.57 5.89
N PRO A 138 -13.22 7.28 6.29
CA PRO A 138 -12.70 7.22 7.66
C PRO A 138 -13.78 7.46 8.73
N GLY A 139 -13.83 6.57 9.73
CA GLY A 139 -14.79 6.62 10.82
C GLY A 139 -16.11 5.88 10.59
N ASP A 140 -16.35 5.35 9.37
CA ASP A 140 -17.51 4.50 9.04
C ASP A 140 -17.12 3.02 8.92
N GLY A 141 -15.91 2.67 9.32
CA GLY A 141 -15.36 1.32 9.29
C GLY A 141 -14.76 0.89 10.62
N CYS A 142 -13.71 0.10 10.55
CA CYS A 142 -13.07 -0.47 11.74
C CYS A 142 -11.60 -0.08 11.93
N ILE A 143 -11.07 0.82 11.11
CA ILE A 143 -9.69 1.29 11.26
C ILE A 143 -9.64 2.37 12.35
N ASP A 144 -8.80 2.15 13.35
CA ASP A 144 -8.46 3.18 14.31
C ASP A 144 -7.40 4.10 13.70
N TYR A 145 -7.78 5.33 13.39
CA TYR A 145 -6.91 6.32 12.76
C TYR A 145 -6.08 7.13 13.75
N GLU A 146 -6.48 7.18 15.03
CA GLU A 146 -5.78 7.99 16.02
C GLU A 146 -4.29 7.63 16.12
N PRO A 147 -3.90 6.35 16.33
CA PRO A 147 -2.49 5.99 16.38
C PRO A 147 -1.74 6.13 15.06
N LEU A 148 -2.45 6.11 13.92
CA LEU A 148 -1.83 6.34 12.60
C LEU A 148 -1.47 7.82 12.41
N PHE A 149 -2.37 8.73 12.80
CA PHE A 149 -2.13 10.17 12.72
C PHE A 149 -1.09 10.63 13.73
N GLU A 150 -1.02 10.03 14.92
CA GLU A 150 0.04 10.31 15.89
C GLU A 150 1.42 10.03 15.27
N VAL A 151 1.61 8.89 14.62
CA VAL A 151 2.88 8.56 13.93
C VAL A 151 3.15 9.58 12.83
N CYS A 152 2.17 9.88 11.96
CA CYS A 152 2.36 10.86 10.89
C CYS A 152 2.75 12.25 11.43
N LEU A 153 2.15 12.70 12.53
CA LEU A 153 2.44 14.00 13.12
C LEU A 153 3.83 14.06 13.77
N LEU A 154 4.27 13.00 14.43
CA LEU A 154 5.62 12.92 15.00
C LEU A 154 6.70 13.16 13.95
N TYR A 155 6.58 12.54 12.80
CA TYR A 155 7.59 12.64 11.73
C TYR A 155 7.47 13.91 10.87
N THR A 156 6.34 14.61 10.87
CA THR A 156 6.19 15.90 10.18
C THR A 156 6.61 17.09 11.04
N SER A 157 6.54 16.96 12.38
CA SER A 157 7.00 18.01 13.30
C SER A 157 8.52 18.12 13.37
N ASP A 158 9.23 16.99 13.32
CA ASP A 158 10.70 16.98 13.34
C ASP A 158 11.29 17.62 12.07
N ALA A 159 10.63 17.46 10.91
CA ALA A 159 11.02 18.13 9.67
C ALA A 159 10.82 19.65 9.68
N ALA A 160 9.95 20.18 10.54
CA ALA A 160 9.72 21.63 10.67
C ALA A 160 10.78 22.31 11.55
N ASP A 161 11.37 21.61 12.49
CA ASP A 161 12.42 22.15 13.37
C ASP A 161 13.78 22.26 12.66
N ASP A 162 14.07 21.41 11.66
CA ASP A 162 15.29 21.46 10.85
C ASP A 162 15.35 22.66 9.88
N VAL A 163 14.22 23.31 9.59
CA VAL A 163 14.15 24.49 8.70
C VAL A 163 14.29 25.81 9.47
N ALA A 164 14.26 25.77 10.80
CA ALA A 164 14.30 26.95 11.68
C ALA A 164 15.68 27.23 12.30
N SER A 165 16.75 26.50 11.89
CA SER A 165 18.12 26.67 12.40
C SER A 165 19.07 27.31 11.38
#